data_cb9849b667ecb80a6a5634263bf0a9a1
#
_entry.id   cb9849b667ecb80a6a5634263bf0a9a1
#
_cell.length_a   1.000
_cell.length_b   1.000
_cell.length_c   1.000
_cell.angle_alpha   90.00
_cell.angle_beta   90.00
_cell.angle_gamma   90.00
#
_symmetry.space_group_name_H-M   'P 1'
#
loop_
_entity.id
_entity.type
_entity.pdbx_description
1 polymer ?
#
loop_
_entity_poly.entity_id
_entity_poly.type
_entity_poly.pdbx_seq_one_letter_code
_entity_poly.pdbx_strand_id
1 'polypeptide(L)' 'MNNLDIRKAIETNNFKYWQVANKLGITDGNFSRMLRVELKKENKERVLNAINELKEEREEWNKRKSY' A
#
# COMPACT_ATOMS: atom_id res chain seq x y z
N MET A 1 1.39 17.72 -4.04
CA MET A 1 1.78 16.59 -3.20
C MET A 1 2.25 15.44 -4.08
N ASN A 2 3.38 14.85 -3.73
CA ASN A 2 3.94 13.77 -4.54
C ASN A 2 3.19 12.45 -4.31
N ASN A 3 3.17 11.60 -5.34
CA ASN A 3 2.60 10.25 -5.26
C ASN A 3 1.11 10.23 -4.89
N LEU A 4 0.36 11.15 -5.46
CA LEU A 4 -1.08 11.25 -5.19
C LEU A 4 -1.83 9.97 -5.55
N ASP A 5 -1.44 9.31 -6.62
CA ASP A 5 -2.04 8.05 -7.04
C ASP A 5 -1.88 6.97 -5.99
N ILE A 6 -0.68 6.87 -5.41
CA ILE A 6 -0.40 5.91 -4.33
C ILE A 6 -1.16 6.29 -3.07
N ARG A 7 -1.12 7.56 -2.69
CA ARG A 7 -1.81 8.03 -1.49
C ARG A 7 -3.31 7.79 -1.56
N LYS A 8 -3.89 8.06 -2.73
CA LYS A 8 -5.32 7.79 -2.96
C LYS A 8 -5.64 6.30 -2.89
N ALA A 9 -4.78 5.46 -3.46
CA ALA A 9 -5.00 4.01 -3.43
C ALA A 9 -5.01 3.48 -1.99
N ILE A 10 -4.10 3.97 -1.16
CA ILE A 10 -4.05 3.58 0.25
C ILE A 10 -5.30 4.04 0.98
N GLU A 11 -5.67 5.31 0.82
CA GLU A 11 -6.82 5.90 1.49
C GLU A 11 -8.14 5.30 1.04
N THR A 12 -8.31 5.12 -0.27
CA THR A 12 -9.54 4.57 -0.84
C THR A 12 -9.80 3.14 -0.34
N ASN A 13 -8.75 2.38 -0.12
CA ASN A 13 -8.86 1.02 0.38
C ASN A 13 -8.84 0.92 1.90
N ASN A 14 -8.79 2.05 2.59
CA ASN A 14 -8.78 2.14 4.05
C ASN A 14 -7.60 1.41 4.69
N PHE A 15 -6.45 1.42 4.00
CA PHE A 15 -5.22 0.89 4.57
C PHE A 15 -4.48 1.97 5.35
N LYS A 16 -3.65 1.54 6.27
CA LYS A 16 -2.72 2.42 6.95
C LYS A 16 -1.37 2.36 6.24
N TYR A 17 -0.61 3.44 6.30
CA TYR A 17 0.69 3.51 5.65
C TYR A 17 1.64 2.42 6.17
N TRP A 18 1.58 2.12 7.47
CA TRP A 18 2.44 1.08 8.05
C TRP A 18 2.10 -0.32 7.50
N GLN A 19 0.85 -0.55 7.13
CA GLN A 19 0.46 -1.83 6.53
C GLN A 19 1.14 -2.04 5.18
N VAL A 20 1.15 -0.98 4.37
CA VAL A 20 1.81 -1.03 3.06
C VAL A 20 3.32 -1.16 3.24
N ALA A 21 3.90 -0.42 4.18
CA ALA A 21 5.33 -0.49 4.48
C ALA A 21 5.72 -1.91 4.89
N ASN A 22 4.94 -2.53 5.77
CA ASN A 22 5.17 -3.91 6.19
C ASN A 22 5.16 -4.87 5.00
N LYS A 23 4.20 -4.69 4.10
CA LYS A 23 4.10 -5.55 2.93
C LYS A 23 5.31 -5.40 2.02
N LEU A 24 5.86 -4.19 1.96
CA LEU A 24 7.07 -3.91 1.18
C LEU A 24 8.35 -4.36 1.89
N GLY A 25 8.27 -4.71 3.17
CA GLY A 25 9.42 -5.12 3.95
C GLY A 25 10.28 -3.96 4.43
N ILE A 26 9.70 -2.78 4.57
CA ILE A 26 10.42 -1.58 5.04
C ILE A 26 9.69 -0.98 6.22
N THR A 27 10.35 -0.05 6.91
CA THR A 27 9.75 0.63 8.04
C THR A 27 8.78 1.72 7.56
N ASP A 28 7.84 2.07 8.42
CA ASP A 28 6.89 3.15 8.16
C ASP A 28 7.62 4.47 7.90
N GLY A 29 8.67 4.75 8.68
CA GLY A 29 9.47 5.95 8.47
C GLY A 29 10.15 5.99 7.11
N ASN A 30 10.70 4.88 6.67
CA ASN A 30 11.32 4.79 5.34
C ASN A 30 10.28 4.97 4.24
N PHE A 31 9.12 4.37 4.40
CA PHE A 31 8.04 4.50 3.42
C PHE A 31 7.58 5.97 3.32
N SER A 32 7.42 6.64 4.46
CA SER A 32 7.05 8.05 4.49
C SER A 32 8.07 8.91 3.75
N ARG A 33 9.35 8.63 3.94
CA ARG A 33 10.42 9.35 3.22
C ARG A 33 10.34 9.12 1.72
N MET A 34 10.09 7.87 1.31
CA MET A 34 9.95 7.55 -0.10
C MET A 34 8.84 8.37 -0.75
N LEU A 35 7.73 8.54 -0.05
CA LEU A 35 6.57 9.24 -0.59
C LEU A 35 6.74 10.75 -0.67
N ARG A 36 7.77 11.31 -0.06
CA ARG A 36 8.05 12.75 -0.15
C ARG A 36 8.58 13.16 -1.53
N VAL A 37 9.13 12.20 -2.26
CA VAL A 37 9.68 12.41 -3.60
C VAL A 37 8.86 11.60 -4.57
N GLU A 38 8.52 12.16 -5.73
CA GLU A 38 7.76 11.44 -6.73
C GLU A 38 8.51 10.17 -7.14
N LEU A 39 7.87 9.02 -6.97
CA LEU A 39 8.49 7.73 -7.25
C LEU A 39 8.57 7.46 -8.75
N LYS A 40 9.61 6.76 -9.15
CA LYS A 40 9.71 6.27 -10.51
C LYS A 40 8.67 5.20 -10.76
N LYS A 41 8.32 4.99 -12.01
CA LYS A 41 7.28 4.04 -12.41
C LYS A 41 7.47 2.67 -11.79
N GLU A 42 8.70 2.15 -11.79
CA GLU A 42 9.01 0.84 -11.24
C GLU A 42 8.67 0.76 -9.75
N ASN A 43 9.04 1.79 -9.02
CA ASN A 43 8.77 1.83 -7.58
C ASN A 43 7.28 2.00 -7.30
N LYS A 44 6.59 2.79 -8.12
CA LYS A 44 5.13 2.92 -8.00
C LYS A 44 4.43 1.58 -8.21
N GLU A 45 4.87 0.82 -9.20
CA GLU A 45 4.31 -0.50 -9.47
C GLU A 45 4.49 -1.44 -8.29
N ARG A 46 5.66 -1.40 -7.66
CA ARG A 46 5.92 -2.22 -6.47
C ARG A 46 4.97 -1.89 -5.33
N VAL A 47 4.77 -0.60 -5.09
CA VAL A 47 3.86 -0.15 -4.03
C VAL A 47 2.41 -0.53 -4.36
N LEU A 48 1.99 -0.31 -5.59
CA LEU A 48 0.64 -0.66 -6.02
C LEU A 48 0.39 -2.16 -5.97
N ASN A 49 1.40 -2.97 -6.30
CA ASN A 49 1.31 -4.42 -6.16
C ASN A 49 1.15 -4.83 -4.69
N ALA A 50 1.88 -4.18 -3.80
CA ALA A 50 1.74 -4.43 -2.36
C ALA A 50 0.32 -4.11 -1.88
N ILE A 51 -0.24 -3.01 -2.36
CA ILE A 51 -1.62 -2.63 -2.02
C ILE A 51 -2.61 -3.67 -2.54
N ASN A 52 -2.41 -4.15 -3.77
CA ASN A 52 -3.26 -5.17 -4.35
C ASN A 52 -3.20 -6.48 -3.57
N GLU A 53 -2.01 -6.87 -3.14
CA GLU A 53 -1.83 -8.07 -2.31
C GLU A 53 -2.57 -7.93 -0.97
N LEU A 54 -2.51 -6.75 -0.37
CA LEU A 54 -3.25 -6.50 0.86
C LEU A 54 -4.76 -6.58 0.65
N LYS A 55 -5.25 -6.11 -0.49
CA LYS A 55 -6.66 -6.21 -0.85
C LYS A 55 -7.08 -7.66 -0.98
N GLU A 56 -6.28 -8.47 -1.67
CA GLU A 56 -6.56 -9.88 -1.85
C GLU A 56 -6.59 -10.62 -0.52
N GLU A 57 -5.64 -10.32 0.36
CA GLU A 57 -5.60 -10.91 1.69
C GLU A 57 -6.84 -10.55 2.51
N ARG A 58 -7.29 -9.29 2.40
CA ARG A 58 -8.50 -8.84 3.09
C ARG A 58 -9.73 -9.57 2.56
N GLU A 59 -9.84 -9.74 1.25
CA GLU A 59 -10.96 -10.44 0.63
C GLU A 59 -11.00 -11.90 1.06
N GLU A 60 -9.86 -12.57 1.08
CA GLU A 60 -9.77 -13.95 1.56
C GLU A 60 -10.20 -14.06 3.02
N TRP A 61 -9.75 -13.14 3.84
CA TRP A 61 -10.11 -13.09 5.24
C TRP A 61 -11.62 -12.93 5.41
N ASN A 62 -12.21 -12.03 4.64
CA ASN A 62 -13.65 -11.79 4.68
C ASN A 62 -14.45 -13.01 4.22
N LYS A 63 -13.97 -13.70 3.20
CA LYS A 63 -14.61 -14.92 2.72
C LYS A 63 -14.59 -16.01 3.77
N ARG A 64 -13.50 -16.14 4.51
CA ARG A 64 -13.38 -17.13 5.59
C ARG A 64 -14.33 -16.83 6.74
N LYS A 65 -14.65 -15.56 6.96
CA LYS A 65 -15.56 -15.13 8.01
C LYS A 65 -17.02 -15.21 7.61
N SER A 66 -17.31 -15.25 6.32
CA SER A 66 -18.67 -15.32 5.79
C SER A 66 -19.13 -16.77 5.77
N TYR A 67 -20.10 -17.09 6.55
CA TYR A 67 -20.70 -18.40 6.57
C TYR A 67 -22.03 -18.38 5.85
#